data_ae18c334ae3a8349cb7d39b8eda17c8d
#
_entry.id   ae18c334ae3a8349cb7d39b8eda17c8d
#
_cell.length_a   1.000
_cell.length_b   1.000
_cell.length_c   1.000
_cell.angle_alpha   90.00
_cell.angle_beta   90.00
_cell.angle_gamma   90.00
#
_symmetry.space_group_name_H-M   'P 1'
#
loop_
_entity.id
_entity.type
_entity.pdbx_description
1 polymer ?
#
loop_
_entity_poly.entity_id
_entity_poly.type
_entity_poly.pdbx_seq_one_letter_code
_entity_poly.pdbx_strand_id
1 'polypeptide(L)'
;LASAAAAPERGLSQEMPPLGAMLAQQCAAVVAQYGLSAREADVLGLLARGRDAAYIADELVISKNTVRTHMRNIFSKTGVHSRQELIDLVETAERS
;
A
#
# COMPACT_ATOMS: atom_id res chain seq x y z
N LEU A 1 35.44 4.07 -7.90
CA LEU A 1 35.95 4.00 -6.59
C LEU A 1 34.93 4.41 -5.56
N ALA A 2 34.45 5.63 -5.64
CA ALA A 2 33.37 6.02 -4.75
C ALA A 2 32.16 5.13 -4.95
N SER A 3 31.91 4.76 -6.17
CA SER A 3 30.77 3.90 -6.46
C SER A 3 30.95 2.52 -5.84
N ALA A 4 32.16 2.04 -5.76
CA ALA A 4 32.40 0.77 -5.13
C ALA A 4 32.09 0.80 -3.66
N ALA A 5 32.40 1.89 -3.01
CA ALA A 5 32.10 2.04 -1.58
C ALA A 5 30.61 2.05 -1.33
N ALA A 6 29.85 2.72 -2.19
CA ALA A 6 28.41 2.80 -2.02
C ALA A 6 27.71 1.48 -2.29
N ALA A 7 28.20 0.71 -3.23
CA ALA A 7 27.53 -0.51 -3.64
C ALA A 7 27.37 -1.53 -2.52
N PRO A 8 28.40 -1.81 -1.72
CA PRO A 8 28.24 -2.79 -0.64
C PRO A 8 27.20 -2.39 0.38
N GLU A 9 27.14 -1.10 0.66
CA GLU A 9 26.17 -0.63 1.65
C GLU A 9 24.75 -0.85 1.18
N ARG A 10 24.52 -0.57 -0.08
CA ARG A 10 23.18 -0.80 -0.63
C ARG A 10 22.82 -2.27 -0.64
N GLY A 11 23.80 -3.11 -0.90
CA GLY A 11 23.56 -4.54 -0.88
C GLY A 11 23.06 -5.01 0.47
N LEU A 12 23.67 -4.53 1.54
CA LEU A 12 23.24 -4.92 2.87
C LEU A 12 21.83 -4.43 3.15
N SER A 13 21.52 -3.20 2.76
CA SER A 13 20.18 -2.65 2.97
C SER A 13 19.14 -3.46 2.25
N GLN A 14 19.46 -3.92 1.06
CA GLN A 14 18.51 -4.63 0.23
C GLN A 14 18.17 -6.01 0.77
N GLU A 15 19.06 -6.60 1.53
CA GLU A 15 18.78 -7.91 2.11
C GLU A 15 17.65 -7.85 3.12
N MET A 16 17.53 -6.73 3.82
CA MET A 16 16.52 -6.57 4.85
C MET A 16 15.81 -5.24 4.67
N PRO A 17 14.93 -5.15 3.67
CA PRO A 17 14.22 -3.89 3.45
C PRO A 17 13.33 -3.55 4.63
N PRO A 18 13.13 -2.26 4.91
CA PRO A 18 12.23 -1.85 5.97
C PRO A 18 10.82 -2.34 5.69
N LEU A 19 10.08 -2.59 6.78
CA LEU A 19 8.70 -3.05 6.65
C LEU A 19 7.85 -2.09 5.80
N GLY A 20 8.06 -0.78 5.97
CA GLY A 20 7.32 0.19 5.19
C GLY A 20 7.57 0.06 3.70
N ALA A 21 8.81 -0.24 3.31
CA ALA A 21 9.14 -0.42 1.90
C ALA A 21 8.47 -1.68 1.35
N MET A 22 8.42 -2.75 2.14
CA MET A 22 7.74 -3.97 1.72
C MET A 22 6.26 -3.73 1.52
N LEU A 23 5.62 -3.03 2.44
CA LEU A 23 4.20 -2.70 2.30
C LEU A 23 3.95 -1.86 1.07
N ALA A 24 4.83 -0.90 0.80
CA ALA A 24 4.68 -0.06 -0.38
C ALA A 24 4.74 -0.88 -1.66
N GLN A 25 5.65 -1.84 -1.72
CA GLN A 25 5.76 -2.72 -2.89
C GLN A 25 4.54 -3.60 -3.04
N GLN A 26 4.04 -4.14 -1.95
CA GLN A 26 2.86 -4.98 -1.97
C GLN A 26 1.62 -4.19 -2.39
N CYS A 27 1.47 -2.97 -1.88
CA CYS A 27 0.38 -2.11 -2.30
C CYS A 27 0.48 -1.76 -3.78
N ALA A 28 1.69 -1.47 -4.26
CA ALA A 28 1.89 -1.16 -5.67
C ALA A 28 1.49 -2.32 -6.56
N ALA A 29 1.75 -3.55 -6.13
CA ALA A 29 1.36 -4.74 -6.87
C ALA A 29 -0.16 -4.83 -6.98
N VAL A 30 -0.87 -4.56 -5.89
CA VAL A 30 -2.34 -4.57 -5.91
C VAL A 30 -2.87 -3.46 -6.82
N VAL A 31 -2.29 -2.27 -6.73
CA VAL A 31 -2.70 -1.15 -7.57
C VAL A 31 -2.58 -1.52 -9.05
N ALA A 32 -1.45 -2.11 -9.43
CA ALA A 32 -1.22 -2.48 -10.82
C ALA A 32 -2.14 -3.61 -11.27
N GLN A 33 -2.34 -4.60 -10.41
CA GLN A 33 -3.12 -5.78 -10.77
C GLN A 33 -4.60 -5.46 -10.93
N TYR A 34 -5.13 -4.60 -10.06
CA TYR A 34 -6.57 -4.34 -10.03
C TYR A 34 -6.95 -2.97 -10.60
N GLY A 35 -6.00 -2.22 -11.10
CA GLY A 35 -6.29 -0.95 -11.75
C GLY A 35 -6.81 0.12 -10.82
N LEU A 36 -6.20 0.25 -9.64
CA LEU A 36 -6.62 1.27 -8.70
C LEU A 36 -6.15 2.65 -9.14
N SER A 37 -6.95 3.67 -8.84
CA SER A 37 -6.57 5.04 -9.14
C SER A 37 -5.49 5.52 -8.16
N ALA A 38 -4.90 6.70 -8.46
CA ALA A 38 -3.88 7.27 -7.59
C ALA A 38 -4.40 7.50 -6.18
N ARG A 39 -5.61 8.05 -6.05
CA ARG A 39 -6.21 8.30 -4.73
C ARG A 39 -6.56 7.00 -4.02
N GLU A 40 -7.07 6.03 -4.77
CA GLU A 40 -7.33 4.71 -4.19
C GLU A 40 -6.04 4.08 -3.70
N ALA A 41 -4.95 4.26 -4.42
CA ALA A 41 -3.66 3.76 -3.99
C ALA A 41 -3.22 4.41 -2.68
N ASP A 42 -3.43 5.73 -2.53
CA ASP A 42 -3.10 6.42 -1.29
C ASP A 42 -3.90 5.86 -0.13
N VAL A 43 -5.20 5.66 -0.34
CA VAL A 43 -6.07 5.11 0.71
C VAL A 43 -5.64 3.69 1.05
N LEU A 44 -5.34 2.88 0.05
CA LEU A 44 -4.91 1.50 0.27
C LEU A 44 -3.64 1.45 1.13
N GLY A 45 -2.67 2.31 0.84
CA GLY A 45 -1.43 2.34 1.60
C GLY A 45 -1.66 2.62 3.06
N LEU A 46 -2.57 3.54 3.38
CA LEU A 46 -2.86 3.87 4.78
C LEU A 46 -3.68 2.77 5.45
N LEU A 47 -4.61 2.16 4.73
CA LEU A 47 -5.37 1.02 5.26
C LEU A 47 -4.44 -0.14 5.60
N ALA A 48 -3.48 -0.42 4.74
CA ALA A 48 -2.54 -1.52 4.96
C ALA A 48 -1.68 -1.28 6.19
N ARG A 49 -1.48 -0.02 6.56
CA ARG A 49 -0.74 0.32 7.78
C ARG A 49 -1.62 0.30 9.02
N GLY A 50 -2.89 -0.05 8.89
CA GLY A 50 -3.79 -0.14 10.01
C GLY A 50 -4.47 1.15 10.40
N ARG A 51 -4.46 2.15 9.52
CA ARG A 51 -5.09 3.45 9.83
C ARG A 51 -6.58 3.38 9.56
N ASP A 52 -7.34 4.15 10.32
CA ASP A 52 -8.80 4.17 10.16
C ASP A 52 -9.20 5.32 9.22
N ALA A 53 -10.52 5.37 8.93
CA ALA A 53 -11.03 6.35 7.96
C ALA A 53 -10.79 7.79 8.43
N ALA A 54 -10.88 8.05 9.72
CA ALA A 54 -10.67 9.40 10.25
C ALA A 54 -9.22 9.84 10.03
N TYR A 55 -8.27 8.95 10.29
CA TYR A 55 -6.86 9.24 10.06
C TYR A 55 -6.60 9.51 8.59
N ILE A 56 -7.16 8.65 7.73
CA ILE A 56 -6.95 8.77 6.29
C ILE A 56 -7.53 10.09 5.77
N ALA A 57 -8.71 10.46 6.25
CA ALA A 57 -9.34 11.73 5.85
C ALA A 57 -8.44 12.91 6.20
N ASP A 58 -7.89 12.92 7.40
CA ASP A 58 -7.00 13.99 7.83
C ASP A 58 -5.71 13.99 7.03
N GLU A 59 -5.13 12.84 6.82
CA GLU A 59 -3.85 12.72 6.13
C GLU A 59 -3.96 13.17 4.67
N LEU A 60 -5.03 12.81 4.01
CA LEU A 60 -5.23 13.12 2.60
C LEU A 60 -6.01 14.42 2.38
N VAL A 61 -6.45 15.07 3.46
CA VAL A 61 -7.21 16.33 3.42
C VAL A 61 -8.48 16.16 2.58
N ILE A 62 -9.24 15.13 2.90
CA ILE A 62 -10.53 14.85 2.25
C ILE A 62 -11.53 14.47 3.33
N SER A 63 -12.80 14.41 2.97
CA SER A 63 -13.85 14.05 3.93
C SER A 63 -13.85 12.55 4.20
N LYS A 64 -14.43 12.16 5.34
CA LYS A 64 -14.60 10.74 5.64
C LYS A 64 -15.46 10.05 4.61
N ASN A 65 -16.47 10.75 4.09
CA ASN A 65 -17.32 10.18 3.04
C ASN A 65 -16.51 9.87 1.79
N THR A 66 -15.59 10.75 1.43
CA THR A 66 -14.73 10.51 0.28
C THR A 66 -13.83 9.31 0.53
N VAL A 67 -13.29 9.17 1.75
CA VAL A 67 -12.50 8.00 2.10
C VAL A 67 -13.34 6.73 1.93
N ARG A 68 -14.57 6.75 2.43
CA ARG A 68 -15.45 5.58 2.33
C ARG A 68 -15.76 5.23 0.88
N THR A 69 -15.93 6.25 0.04
CA THR A 69 -16.14 6.01 -1.38
C THR A 69 -14.93 5.34 -2.02
N HIS A 70 -13.75 5.82 -1.70
CA HIS A 70 -12.53 5.18 -2.21
C HIS A 70 -12.40 3.75 -1.71
N MET A 71 -12.71 3.51 -0.44
CA MET A 71 -12.68 2.15 0.11
C MET A 71 -13.65 1.24 -0.61
N ARG A 72 -14.87 1.72 -0.85
CA ARG A 72 -15.87 0.94 -1.57
C ARG A 72 -15.37 0.57 -2.96
N ASN A 73 -14.76 1.53 -3.63
CA ASN A 73 -14.22 1.28 -4.97
C ASN A 73 -13.08 0.28 -4.94
N ILE A 74 -12.20 0.39 -3.94
CA ILE A 74 -11.12 -0.58 -3.78
C ILE A 74 -11.68 -1.98 -3.57
N PHE A 75 -12.66 -2.11 -2.68
CA PHE A 75 -13.27 -3.41 -2.41
C PHE A 75 -13.93 -3.97 -3.67
N SER A 76 -14.61 -3.11 -4.41
CA SER A 76 -15.26 -3.54 -5.65
C SER A 76 -14.25 -4.02 -6.67
N LYS A 77 -13.15 -3.28 -6.84
CA LYS A 77 -12.16 -3.63 -7.85
C LYS A 77 -11.35 -4.87 -7.48
N THR A 78 -11.10 -5.07 -6.20
CA THR A 78 -10.30 -6.21 -5.74
C THR A 78 -11.14 -7.45 -5.45
N GLY A 79 -12.45 -7.27 -5.30
CA GLY A 79 -13.35 -8.40 -5.02
C GLY A 79 -13.35 -8.86 -3.58
N VAL A 80 -12.70 -8.11 -2.68
CA VAL A 80 -12.69 -8.47 -1.26
C VAL A 80 -13.92 -7.86 -0.58
N HIS A 81 -14.29 -8.42 0.58
CA HIS A 81 -15.51 -8.02 1.28
C HIS A 81 -15.24 -7.46 2.67
N SER A 82 -14.01 -7.46 3.12
CA SER A 82 -13.69 -6.94 4.44
C SER A 82 -12.30 -6.34 4.42
N ARG A 83 -12.03 -5.51 5.43
CA ARG A 83 -10.72 -4.90 5.58
C ARG A 83 -9.64 -5.95 5.76
N GLN A 84 -9.95 -7.01 6.54
CA GLN A 84 -8.96 -8.06 6.77
C GLN A 84 -8.63 -8.78 5.47
N GLU A 85 -9.63 -9.05 4.64
CA GLU A 85 -9.37 -9.67 3.35
C GLU A 85 -8.48 -8.78 2.48
N LEU A 86 -8.70 -7.46 2.54
CA LEU A 86 -7.88 -6.53 1.78
C LEU A 86 -6.43 -6.57 2.26
N ILE A 87 -6.23 -6.57 3.57
CA ILE A 87 -4.89 -6.63 4.13
C ILE A 87 -4.21 -7.94 3.72
N ASP A 88 -4.93 -9.05 3.78
CA ASP A 88 -4.40 -10.34 3.36
C ASP A 88 -4.00 -10.32 1.89
N LEU A 89 -4.83 -9.68 1.05
CA LEU A 89 -4.52 -9.57 -0.36
C LEU A 89 -3.23 -8.80 -0.58
N VAL A 90 -3.06 -7.68 0.14
CA VAL A 90 -1.85 -6.87 0.04
C VAL A 90 -0.63 -7.70 0.47
N GLU A 91 -0.75 -8.41 1.58
CA GLU A 91 0.38 -9.15 2.13
C GLU A 91 0.84 -10.27 1.22
N THR A 92 -0.05 -10.81 0.39
CA THR A 92 0.30 -11.92 -0.49
C THR A 92 0.50 -11.49 -1.94
N ALA A 93 0.34 -10.21 -2.25
CA ALA A 93 0.28 -9.75 -3.64
C ALA A 93 1.56 -10.05 -4.42
N GLU A 94 2.71 -9.87 -3.80
CA GLU A 94 3.97 -10.10 -4.49
C GLU A 94 4.35 -11.56 -4.59
N ARG A 95 3.69 -12.39 -3.81
CA ARG A 95 3.96 -13.83 -3.86
C ARG A 95 3.20 -14.50 -4.99
N SER A 96 2.20 -13.83 -5.48
CA SER A 96 1.41 -14.32 -6.59
C SER A 96 2.07 -14.00 -7.91
#